data_055c72a70c48296c79a1ca0d52b39047
#
_entry.id   055c72a70c48296c79a1ca0d52b39047
#
_cell.length_a   1.000
_cell.length_b   1.000
_cell.length_c   1.000
_cell.angle_alpha   90.00
_cell.angle_beta   90.00
_cell.angle_gamma   90.00
#
_symmetry.space_group_name_H-M   'P 1'
#
loop_
_entity.id
_entity.type
_entity.pdbx_description
1 polymer ?
#
loop_
_entity_poly.entity_id
_entity_poly.type
_entity_poly.pdbx_seq_one_letter_code
_entity_poly.pdbx_strand_id
1 'polypeptide(L)'
;LASTTVLLTGSAHADEPSDSASLVLLTENFPPYNMAKNGKNFAKEENIEGIAVDIVRETFQRAGISYNLTLRFPWERIYKLALEKPGYGVFVMARLPDREALFKWVGPIGPDDWVLLAKADSKIQLSDLEQARRYKIGAYKGDAIAESLEKQGLKPVIVLRDQDNAQKLIDGQIDLWATGDPAGRYLA
;
A
#
# COMPACT_ATOMS: atom_id res chain seq x y z
N LEU A 1 -20.22 -73.04 -24.65
CA LEU A 1 -20.56 -71.56 -24.61
C LEU A 1 -19.72 -70.94 -23.49
N ALA A 2 -18.64 -70.29 -23.84
CA ALA A 2 -17.77 -69.57 -22.92
C ALA A 2 -18.20 -68.08 -22.90
N SER A 3 -18.53 -67.56 -21.70
CA SER A 3 -18.92 -66.19 -21.48
C SER A 3 -17.68 -65.43 -21.01
N THR A 4 -17.21 -64.48 -21.82
CA THR A 4 -16.05 -63.65 -21.52
C THR A 4 -16.54 -62.35 -20.84
N THR A 5 -16.21 -62.21 -19.56
CA THR A 5 -16.49 -60.99 -18.79
C THR A 5 -15.31 -60.00 -18.97
N VAL A 6 -15.57 -58.86 -19.60
CA VAL A 6 -14.59 -57.74 -19.72
C VAL A 6 -14.72 -56.86 -18.48
N LEU A 7 -13.67 -56.81 -17.67
CA LEU A 7 -13.50 -55.84 -16.58
C LEU A 7 -12.91 -54.53 -17.13
N LEU A 8 -13.73 -53.50 -17.15
CA LEU A 8 -13.28 -52.12 -17.39
C LEU A 8 -12.69 -51.56 -16.08
N THR A 9 -11.38 -51.48 -16.01
CA THR A 9 -10.69 -50.71 -14.95
C THR A 9 -10.69 -49.26 -15.33
N GLY A 10 -11.63 -48.51 -14.77
CA GLY A 10 -11.60 -47.05 -14.83
C GLY A 10 -10.45 -46.51 -13.97
N SER A 11 -9.43 -45.98 -14.57
CA SER A 11 -8.40 -45.19 -13.89
C SER A 11 -9.04 -43.89 -13.45
N ALA A 12 -9.31 -43.74 -12.16
CA ALA A 12 -9.59 -42.48 -11.55
C ALA A 12 -8.29 -41.64 -11.63
N HIS A 13 -8.27 -40.64 -12.51
CA HIS A 13 -7.27 -39.59 -12.40
C HIS A 13 -7.61 -38.82 -11.13
N ALA A 14 -6.79 -39.01 -10.11
CA ALA A 14 -6.73 -38.07 -9.01
C ALA A 14 -6.17 -36.80 -9.61
N ASP A 15 -6.97 -35.72 -9.61
CA ASP A 15 -6.47 -34.37 -9.85
C ASP A 15 -5.35 -34.14 -8.83
N GLU A 16 -4.11 -34.08 -9.32
CA GLU A 16 -3.01 -33.57 -8.53
C GLU A 16 -3.40 -32.16 -8.08
N PRO A 17 -3.20 -31.79 -6.81
CA PRO A 17 -3.43 -30.42 -6.38
C PRO A 17 -2.53 -29.53 -7.24
N SER A 18 -3.15 -28.70 -8.10
CA SER A 18 -2.44 -27.68 -8.85
C SER A 18 -1.60 -26.93 -7.82
N ASP A 19 -0.31 -26.83 -8.07
CA ASP A 19 0.62 -25.97 -7.31
C ASP A 19 0.13 -24.53 -7.52
N SER A 20 -0.92 -24.15 -6.79
CA SER A 20 -1.52 -22.84 -6.86
C SER A 20 -0.46 -21.89 -6.32
N ALA A 21 0.22 -21.23 -7.23
CA ALA A 21 1.24 -20.23 -6.89
C ALA A 21 0.69 -19.35 -5.77
N SER A 22 1.24 -19.52 -4.56
CA SER A 22 0.78 -18.83 -3.36
C SER A 22 0.86 -17.32 -3.60
N LEU A 23 -0.28 -16.64 -3.52
CA LEU A 23 -0.33 -15.19 -3.70
C LEU A 23 0.48 -14.51 -2.58
N VAL A 24 1.34 -13.59 -2.94
CA VAL A 24 2.13 -12.79 -1.99
C VAL A 24 1.60 -11.37 -1.96
N LEU A 25 1.04 -10.97 -0.83
CA LEU A 25 0.58 -9.61 -0.59
C LEU A 25 1.66 -8.80 0.13
N LEU A 26 1.94 -7.64 -0.41
CA LEU A 26 2.90 -6.69 0.14
C LEU A 26 2.18 -5.43 0.61
N THR A 27 2.69 -4.86 1.69
CA THR A 27 2.27 -3.55 2.18
C THR A 27 3.44 -2.83 2.85
N GLU A 28 3.27 -1.56 3.18
CA GLU A 28 4.21 -0.76 3.97
C GLU A 28 3.56 -0.25 5.26
N ASN A 29 4.26 0.61 6.02
CA ASN A 29 3.65 1.35 7.11
C ASN A 29 2.90 2.56 6.55
N PHE A 30 1.58 2.51 6.61
CA PHE A 30 0.66 3.60 6.29
C PHE A 30 -0.51 3.61 7.28
N PRO A 31 -0.25 3.97 8.56
CA PRO A 31 -1.26 3.93 9.61
C PRO A 31 -2.35 4.97 9.36
N PRO A 32 -3.58 4.73 9.80
CA PRO A 32 -4.07 3.55 10.52
C PRO A 32 -4.50 2.40 9.59
N TYR A 33 -4.25 2.49 8.28
CA TYR A 33 -4.68 1.47 7.33
C TYR A 33 -3.88 0.17 7.44
N ASN A 34 -2.56 0.27 7.51
CA ASN A 34 -1.64 -0.86 7.60
C ASN A 34 -0.35 -0.44 8.30
N MET A 35 0.07 -1.21 9.27
CA MET A 35 1.28 -0.92 10.03
C MET A 35 1.83 -2.16 10.74
N ALA A 36 3.12 -2.15 11.01
CA ALA A 36 3.74 -3.14 11.89
C ALA A 36 3.43 -2.79 13.35
N LYS A 37 2.95 -3.75 14.14
CA LYS A 37 2.63 -3.58 15.57
C LYS A 37 3.77 -3.00 16.42
N ASN A 38 4.99 -3.21 15.98
CA ASN A 38 6.19 -2.72 16.66
C ASN A 38 6.83 -1.48 16.00
N GLY A 39 6.15 -0.87 15.01
CA GLY A 39 6.64 0.30 14.27
C GLY A 39 7.85 0.05 13.37
N LYS A 40 8.30 -1.22 13.21
CA LYS A 40 9.44 -1.55 12.36
C LYS A 40 9.06 -1.55 10.86
N ASN A 41 10.06 -1.45 10.02
CA ASN A 41 9.91 -1.42 8.56
C ASN A 41 9.82 -2.83 7.90
N PHE A 42 9.69 -3.87 8.71
CA PHE A 42 9.48 -5.25 8.28
C PHE A 42 8.63 -5.98 9.30
N ALA A 43 7.58 -6.64 8.82
CA ALA A 43 6.75 -7.53 9.64
C ALA A 43 6.19 -8.67 8.80
N LYS A 44 6.01 -9.83 9.45
CA LYS A 44 5.20 -10.93 8.94
C LYS A 44 3.75 -10.74 9.37
N GLU A 45 2.85 -11.47 8.75
CA GLU A 45 1.39 -11.32 8.86
C GLU A 45 0.87 -11.16 10.30
N GLU A 46 1.34 -11.98 11.22
CA GLU A 46 0.92 -11.96 12.63
C GLU A 46 1.27 -10.66 13.37
N ASN A 47 2.23 -9.91 12.85
CA ASN A 47 2.71 -8.65 13.39
C ASN A 47 2.31 -7.41 12.55
N ILE A 48 1.31 -7.58 11.68
CA ILE A 48 0.75 -6.50 10.87
C ILE A 48 -0.68 -6.26 11.34
N GLU A 49 -1.08 -4.99 11.47
CA GLU A 49 -2.42 -4.57 11.87
C GLU A 49 -2.88 -3.34 11.09
N GLY A 50 -4.15 -3.00 11.22
CA GLY A 50 -4.76 -1.82 10.64
C GLY A 50 -6.06 -2.11 9.89
N ILE A 51 -6.80 -1.05 9.58
CA ILE A 51 -8.14 -1.12 8.97
C ILE A 51 -8.11 -1.91 7.65
N ALA A 52 -7.16 -1.62 6.78
CA ALA A 52 -7.03 -2.29 5.50
C ALA A 52 -6.57 -3.74 5.64
N VAL A 53 -5.74 -4.02 6.65
CA VAL A 53 -5.29 -5.40 6.94
C VAL A 53 -6.46 -6.29 7.31
N ASP A 54 -7.38 -5.80 8.13
CA ASP A 54 -8.57 -6.56 8.55
C ASP A 54 -9.52 -6.77 7.36
N ILE A 55 -9.73 -5.76 6.52
CA ILE A 55 -10.54 -5.87 5.29
C ILE A 55 -9.93 -6.91 4.34
N VAL A 56 -8.61 -6.88 4.13
CA VAL A 56 -7.91 -7.82 3.26
C VAL A 56 -8.03 -9.24 3.80
N ARG A 57 -7.78 -9.47 5.09
CA ARG A 57 -7.95 -10.77 5.74
C ARG A 57 -9.34 -11.34 5.54
N GLU A 58 -10.36 -10.55 5.84
CA GLU A 58 -11.75 -10.96 5.70
C GLU A 58 -12.11 -11.25 4.23
N THR A 59 -11.62 -10.45 3.30
CA THR A 59 -11.85 -10.65 1.87
C THR A 59 -11.28 -11.97 1.39
N PHE A 60 -10.02 -12.26 1.71
CA PHE A 60 -9.37 -13.49 1.31
C PHE A 60 -9.95 -14.73 2.00
N GLN A 61 -10.32 -14.60 3.28
CA GLN A 61 -11.02 -15.65 4.01
C GLN A 61 -12.36 -16.03 3.33
N ARG A 62 -13.18 -15.03 2.98
CA ARG A 62 -14.46 -15.26 2.28
C ARG A 62 -14.26 -15.84 0.89
N ALA A 63 -13.22 -15.42 0.20
CA ALA A 63 -12.90 -15.94 -1.14
C ALA A 63 -12.30 -17.35 -1.12
N GLY A 64 -11.87 -17.87 0.04
CA GLY A 64 -11.19 -19.15 0.16
C GLY A 64 -9.82 -19.17 -0.52
N ILE A 65 -9.16 -18.01 -0.66
CA ILE A 65 -7.88 -17.89 -1.35
C ILE A 65 -6.75 -17.78 -0.31
N SER A 66 -5.77 -18.66 -0.42
CA SER A 66 -4.57 -18.62 0.42
C SER A 66 -3.59 -17.56 -0.08
N TYR A 67 -2.92 -16.89 0.85
CA TYR A 67 -1.92 -15.87 0.56
C TYR A 67 -0.86 -15.81 1.66
N ASN A 68 0.25 -15.12 1.39
CA ASN A 68 1.26 -14.74 2.37
C ASN A 68 1.31 -13.21 2.44
N LEU A 69 1.18 -12.64 3.64
CA LEU A 69 1.24 -11.19 3.85
C LEU A 69 2.56 -10.79 4.49
N THR A 70 3.20 -9.76 3.91
CA THR A 70 4.44 -9.18 4.46
C THR A 70 4.41 -7.66 4.36
N LEU A 71 4.79 -6.99 5.44
CA LEU A 71 5.09 -5.57 5.43
C LEU A 71 6.57 -5.37 5.14
N ARG A 72 6.91 -4.52 4.18
CA ARG A 72 8.27 -4.24 3.74
C ARG A 72 8.49 -2.76 3.44
N PHE A 73 9.74 -2.37 3.37
CA PHE A 73 10.23 -1.04 3.08
C PHE A 73 11.38 -1.11 2.06
N PRO A 74 11.62 -0.10 1.23
CA PRO A 74 10.77 1.08 0.97
C PRO A 74 9.62 0.78 0.02
N TRP A 75 8.66 1.73 -0.09
CA TRP A 75 7.51 1.66 -1.00
C TRP A 75 7.89 1.30 -2.44
N GLU A 76 8.87 2.00 -3.01
CA GLU A 76 9.35 1.75 -4.39
C GLU A 76 9.68 0.27 -4.65
N ARG A 77 10.25 -0.41 -3.65
CA ARG A 77 10.62 -1.82 -3.78
C ARG A 77 9.40 -2.73 -3.86
N ILE A 78 8.40 -2.52 -3.00
CA ILE A 78 7.19 -3.37 -3.01
C ILE A 78 6.33 -3.10 -4.23
N TYR A 79 6.24 -1.84 -4.65
CA TYR A 79 5.57 -1.44 -5.88
C TYR A 79 6.19 -2.13 -7.10
N LYS A 80 7.51 -2.09 -7.23
CA LYS A 80 8.26 -2.78 -8.30
C LYS A 80 8.04 -4.29 -8.28
N LEU A 81 8.08 -4.92 -7.10
CA LEU A 81 7.83 -6.36 -6.99
C LEU A 81 6.42 -6.74 -7.46
N ALA A 82 5.40 -5.94 -7.12
CA ALA A 82 4.03 -6.18 -7.56
C ALA A 82 3.85 -6.00 -9.07
N LEU A 83 4.62 -5.11 -9.71
CA LEU A 83 4.64 -4.94 -11.16
C LEU A 83 5.33 -6.08 -11.91
N GLU A 84 6.45 -6.57 -11.39
CA GLU A 84 7.36 -7.44 -12.14
C GLU A 84 7.15 -8.93 -11.86
N LYS A 85 6.59 -9.28 -10.70
CA LYS A 85 6.49 -10.68 -10.28
C LYS A 85 5.07 -11.21 -10.36
N PRO A 86 4.82 -12.28 -11.14
CA PRO A 86 3.54 -12.98 -11.09
C PRO A 86 3.19 -13.44 -9.68
N GLY A 87 1.91 -13.40 -9.33
CA GLY A 87 1.44 -13.81 -8.01
C GLY A 87 1.74 -12.82 -6.88
N TYR A 88 2.25 -11.62 -7.19
CA TYR A 88 2.44 -10.54 -6.21
C TYR A 88 1.32 -9.52 -6.31
N GLY A 89 0.84 -9.07 -5.15
CA GLY A 89 -0.11 -7.98 -5.00
C GLY A 89 0.40 -6.96 -3.99
N VAL A 90 -0.14 -5.76 -4.03
CA VAL A 90 0.19 -4.68 -3.08
C VAL A 90 -1.08 -3.99 -2.60
N PHE A 91 -1.13 -3.62 -1.34
CA PHE A 91 -2.17 -2.78 -0.71
C PHE A 91 -1.53 -1.98 0.45
N VAL A 92 -1.97 -0.84 0.82
CA VAL A 92 -2.91 0.10 0.25
C VAL A 92 -2.19 0.88 -0.83
N MET A 93 -2.87 1.21 -1.93
CA MET A 93 -2.25 1.96 -3.01
C MET A 93 -3.27 2.90 -3.63
N ALA A 94 -2.84 4.13 -3.90
CA ALA A 94 -3.65 5.10 -4.62
C ALA A 94 -3.90 4.63 -6.07
N ARG A 95 -5.19 4.55 -6.47
CA ARG A 95 -5.61 4.25 -7.83
C ARG A 95 -5.59 5.53 -8.65
N LEU A 96 -4.58 5.69 -9.47
CA LEU A 96 -4.35 6.89 -10.28
C LEU A 96 -4.43 6.56 -11.78
N PRO A 97 -4.71 7.54 -12.65
CA PRO A 97 -4.81 7.32 -14.09
C PRO A 97 -3.57 6.68 -14.71
N ASP A 98 -2.38 7.05 -14.27
CA ASP A 98 -1.10 6.50 -14.73
C ASP A 98 -0.79 5.09 -14.18
N ARG A 99 -1.51 4.66 -13.15
CA ARG A 99 -1.41 3.31 -12.56
C ARG A 99 -2.54 2.38 -13.02
N GLU A 100 -3.59 2.92 -13.62
CA GLU A 100 -4.83 2.19 -13.95
C GLU A 100 -4.57 0.92 -14.77
N ALA A 101 -3.79 1.03 -15.84
CA ALA A 101 -3.50 -0.08 -16.74
C ALA A 101 -2.41 -1.04 -16.23
N LEU A 102 -1.72 -0.69 -15.13
CA LEU A 102 -0.59 -1.47 -14.61
C LEU A 102 -1.02 -2.61 -13.68
N PHE A 103 -2.23 -2.54 -13.12
CA PHE A 103 -2.70 -3.49 -12.11
C PHE A 103 -4.12 -3.96 -12.38
N LYS A 104 -4.47 -5.10 -11.81
CA LYS A 104 -5.86 -5.49 -11.59
C LYS A 104 -6.29 -4.98 -10.22
N TRP A 105 -7.31 -4.14 -10.21
CA TRP A 105 -7.74 -3.43 -9.02
C TRP A 105 -8.88 -4.15 -8.30
N VAL A 106 -8.80 -4.21 -6.98
CA VAL A 106 -9.85 -4.68 -6.08
C VAL A 106 -10.05 -3.62 -5.00
N GLY A 107 -11.28 -3.16 -4.82
CA GLY A 107 -11.61 -2.12 -3.85
C GLY A 107 -12.75 -1.20 -4.31
N PRO A 108 -12.91 -0.01 -3.72
CA PRO A 108 -11.98 0.69 -2.80
C PRO A 108 -11.93 0.07 -1.40
N ILE A 109 -10.79 0.24 -0.70
CA ILE A 109 -10.64 -0.13 0.71
C ILE A 109 -11.08 1.03 1.62
N GLY A 110 -10.69 2.26 1.28
CA GLY A 110 -11.03 3.44 2.05
C GLY A 110 -10.63 4.73 1.32
N PRO A 111 -11.05 5.90 1.83
CA PRO A 111 -10.63 7.19 1.29
C PRO A 111 -9.20 7.52 1.68
N ASP A 112 -8.54 8.32 0.86
CA ASP A 112 -7.23 8.91 1.11
C ASP A 112 -7.21 10.32 0.51
N ASP A 113 -7.72 11.28 1.30
CA ASP A 113 -7.72 12.68 0.90
C ASP A 113 -6.32 13.27 1.11
N TRP A 114 -5.74 13.86 0.08
CA TRP A 114 -4.42 14.46 0.15
C TRP A 114 -4.49 15.84 0.80
N VAL A 115 -3.67 16.05 1.81
CA VAL A 115 -3.66 17.26 2.62
C VAL A 115 -2.26 17.83 2.79
N LEU A 116 -2.22 19.12 3.09
CA LEU A 116 -1.01 19.81 3.56
C LEU A 116 -1.20 20.14 5.05
N LEU A 117 -0.49 19.42 5.90
CA LEU A 117 -0.50 19.69 7.35
C LEU A 117 0.53 20.76 7.69
N ALA A 118 0.18 21.64 8.64
CA ALA A 118 1.04 22.65 9.22
C ALA A 118 1.01 22.54 10.74
N LYS A 119 1.94 23.24 11.44
CA LYS A 119 1.87 23.34 12.90
C LYS A 119 0.56 24.00 13.34
N ALA A 120 0.05 23.63 14.49
CA ALA A 120 -1.22 24.15 15.02
C ALA A 120 -1.21 25.69 15.21
N ASP A 121 -0.07 26.29 15.49
CA ASP A 121 0.13 27.73 15.63
C ASP A 121 0.49 28.45 14.32
N SER A 122 0.58 27.70 13.23
CA SER A 122 0.91 28.25 11.89
C SER A 122 -0.14 29.26 11.42
N LYS A 123 0.32 30.33 10.81
CA LYS A 123 -0.52 31.35 10.16
C LYS A 123 -0.62 31.15 8.66
N ILE A 124 -0.13 30.05 8.14
CA ILE A 124 -0.19 29.73 6.71
C ILE A 124 -1.66 29.51 6.34
N GLN A 125 -2.10 30.25 5.34
CA GLN A 125 -3.39 30.08 4.69
C GLN A 125 -3.17 29.92 3.19
N LEU A 126 -3.74 28.89 2.61
CA LEU A 126 -3.63 28.57 1.19
C LEU A 126 -5.03 28.44 0.61
N SER A 127 -5.29 29.14 -0.49
CA SER A 127 -6.51 29.00 -1.28
C SER A 127 -6.32 28.02 -2.45
N ASP A 128 -5.08 27.77 -2.83
CA ASP A 128 -4.71 26.86 -3.90
C ASP A 128 -3.27 26.32 -3.68
N LEU A 129 -2.90 25.32 -4.47
CA LEU A 129 -1.59 24.69 -4.37
C LEU A 129 -0.46 25.59 -4.89
N GLU A 130 -0.73 26.53 -5.80
CA GLU A 130 0.28 27.46 -6.33
C GLU A 130 0.88 28.34 -5.20
N GLN A 131 0.07 28.72 -4.23
CA GLN A 131 0.52 29.47 -3.06
C GLN A 131 1.47 28.69 -2.16
N ALA A 132 1.45 27.35 -2.26
CA ALA A 132 2.35 26.51 -1.48
C ALA A 132 3.81 26.56 -1.98
N ARG A 133 4.09 27.07 -3.19
CA ARG A 133 5.45 27.15 -3.78
C ARG A 133 6.45 27.91 -2.93
N ARG A 134 6.00 28.86 -2.14
CA ARG A 134 6.85 29.69 -1.26
C ARG A 134 7.24 29.00 0.05
N TYR A 135 6.70 27.81 0.29
CA TYR A 135 6.94 27.05 1.52
C TYR A 135 7.74 25.79 1.24
N LYS A 136 8.47 25.33 2.25
CA LYS A 136 9.13 24.01 2.22
C LYS A 136 8.12 22.93 2.52
N ILE A 137 7.79 22.14 1.51
CA ILE A 137 6.83 21.05 1.64
C ILE A 137 7.59 19.74 1.83
N GLY A 138 7.32 19.00 2.90
CA GLY A 138 7.85 17.66 3.11
C GLY A 138 6.92 16.61 2.44
N ALA A 139 7.52 15.59 1.85
CA ALA A 139 6.83 14.42 1.32
C ALA A 139 7.77 13.20 1.40
N TYR A 140 7.29 11.99 1.13
CA TYR A 140 8.17 10.82 1.16
C TYR A 140 8.38 10.20 -0.24
N LYS A 141 9.47 9.46 -0.35
CA LYS A 141 10.00 8.97 -1.62
C LYS A 141 9.11 7.94 -2.29
N GLY A 142 8.80 8.14 -3.58
CA GLY A 142 7.98 7.24 -4.39
C GLY A 142 6.49 7.29 -4.08
N ASP A 143 6.07 8.18 -3.17
CA ASP A 143 4.66 8.41 -2.90
C ASP A 143 3.97 9.18 -4.03
N ALA A 144 2.70 8.84 -4.25
CA ALA A 144 1.85 9.46 -5.26
C ALA A 144 1.70 10.97 -5.04
N ILE A 145 1.65 11.43 -3.79
CA ILE A 145 1.55 12.84 -3.44
C ILE A 145 2.84 13.57 -3.83
N ALA A 146 4.00 12.99 -3.51
CA ALA A 146 5.30 13.55 -3.89
C ALA A 146 5.42 13.69 -5.41
N GLU A 147 5.08 12.62 -6.15
CA GLU A 147 5.09 12.62 -7.61
C GLU A 147 4.12 13.66 -8.20
N SER A 148 2.94 13.83 -7.60
CA SER A 148 1.96 14.83 -8.03
C SER A 148 2.48 16.27 -7.81
N LEU A 149 3.11 16.55 -6.67
CA LEU A 149 3.73 17.83 -6.40
C LEU A 149 4.84 18.15 -7.41
N GLU A 150 5.69 17.19 -7.70
CA GLU A 150 6.77 17.33 -8.68
C GLU A 150 6.25 17.57 -10.11
N LYS A 151 5.21 16.82 -10.54
CA LYS A 151 4.54 17.03 -11.84
C LYS A 151 3.95 18.45 -11.98
N GLN A 152 3.56 19.05 -10.87
CA GLN A 152 3.08 20.46 -10.81
C GLN A 152 4.22 21.48 -10.62
N GLY A 153 5.48 21.02 -10.68
CA GLY A 153 6.65 21.87 -10.62
C GLY A 153 7.02 22.36 -9.21
N LEU A 154 6.43 21.78 -8.16
CA LEU A 154 6.91 21.97 -6.79
C LEU A 154 8.13 21.09 -6.54
N LYS A 155 8.93 21.46 -5.53
CA LYS A 155 10.15 20.73 -5.16
C LYS A 155 10.08 20.30 -3.69
N PRO A 156 9.37 19.20 -3.37
CA PRO A 156 9.24 18.77 -1.99
C PRO A 156 10.59 18.33 -1.40
N VAL A 157 10.73 18.50 -0.09
CA VAL A 157 11.81 17.92 0.71
C VAL A 157 11.46 16.45 0.91
N ILE A 158 12.21 15.55 0.27
CA ILE A 158 11.92 14.12 0.26
C ILE A 158 12.60 13.43 1.44
N VAL A 159 11.81 12.70 2.22
CA VAL A 159 12.27 11.77 3.25
C VAL A 159 12.02 10.31 2.80
N LEU A 160 12.55 9.34 3.53
CA LEU A 160 12.34 7.93 3.19
C LEU A 160 11.05 7.35 3.78
N ARG A 161 10.58 7.87 4.89
CA ARG A 161 9.37 7.42 5.59
C ARG A 161 8.49 8.62 5.91
N ASP A 162 7.19 8.50 5.69
CA ASP A 162 6.27 9.62 5.89
C ASP A 162 6.29 10.16 7.33
N GLN A 163 6.40 9.29 8.33
CA GLN A 163 6.53 9.67 9.75
C GLN A 163 7.71 10.60 10.06
N ASP A 164 8.77 10.59 9.26
CA ASP A 164 9.93 11.49 9.48
C ASP A 164 9.57 12.95 9.18
N ASN A 165 8.51 13.19 8.39
CA ASN A 165 8.01 14.54 8.11
C ASN A 165 7.35 15.18 9.33
N ALA A 166 6.69 14.40 10.20
CA ALA A 166 6.11 14.93 11.45
C ALA A 166 7.18 15.61 12.30
N GLN A 167 8.32 14.95 12.52
CA GLN A 167 9.42 15.54 13.27
C GLN A 167 10.03 16.75 12.56
N LYS A 168 10.21 16.70 11.23
CA LYS A 168 10.71 17.83 10.45
C LYS A 168 9.79 19.05 10.54
N LEU A 169 8.47 18.83 10.58
CA LEU A 169 7.49 19.90 10.75
C LEU A 169 7.62 20.54 12.14
N ILE A 170 7.71 19.72 13.20
CA ILE A 170 7.93 20.19 14.57
C ILE A 170 9.22 21.02 14.69
N ASP A 171 10.31 20.53 14.09
CA ASP A 171 11.63 21.18 14.13
C ASP A 171 11.73 22.43 13.22
N GLY A 172 10.69 22.73 12.43
CA GLY A 172 10.70 23.86 11.49
C GLY A 172 11.64 23.66 10.29
N GLN A 173 12.00 22.43 9.98
CA GLN A 173 12.78 22.08 8.78
C GLN A 173 11.92 22.11 7.51
N ILE A 174 10.62 21.88 7.65
CA ILE A 174 9.58 22.08 6.65
C ILE A 174 8.47 22.95 7.23
N ASP A 175 7.73 23.63 6.37
CA ASP A 175 6.61 24.49 6.74
C ASP A 175 5.27 23.77 6.62
N LEU A 176 5.20 22.84 5.67
CA LEU A 176 4.04 22.03 5.33
C LEU A 176 4.44 20.56 5.15
N TRP A 177 3.57 19.66 5.51
CA TRP A 177 3.73 18.22 5.27
C TRP A 177 2.61 17.71 4.38
N ALA A 178 2.96 17.23 3.19
CA ALA A 178 2.05 16.64 2.23
C ALA A 178 1.90 15.14 2.53
N THR A 179 0.69 14.72 2.85
CA THR A 179 0.37 13.35 3.27
C THR A 179 -1.11 13.03 3.03
N GLY A 180 -1.52 11.78 3.19
CA GLY A 180 -2.92 11.38 3.25
C GLY A 180 -3.56 11.75 4.59
N ASP A 181 -4.84 12.19 4.59
CA ASP A 181 -5.47 12.70 5.81
C ASP A 181 -5.44 11.68 6.96
N PRO A 182 -5.93 10.44 6.84
CA PRO A 182 -5.89 9.53 7.98
C PRO A 182 -4.47 9.24 8.48
N ALA A 183 -3.50 9.07 7.57
CA ALA A 183 -2.12 8.76 7.92
C ALA A 183 -1.43 9.94 8.61
N GLY A 184 -1.54 11.13 8.06
CA GLY A 184 -0.93 12.32 8.63
C GLY A 184 -1.45 12.64 10.02
N ARG A 185 -2.76 12.58 10.25
CA ARG A 185 -3.35 12.80 11.57
C ARG A 185 -2.98 11.72 12.59
N TYR A 186 -2.79 10.49 12.14
CA TYR A 186 -2.36 9.40 13.01
C TYR A 186 -0.90 9.57 13.47
N LEU A 187 -0.05 10.10 12.58
CA LEU A 187 1.39 10.25 12.81
C LEU A 187 1.76 11.58 13.49
N ALA A 188 0.86 12.58 13.50
CA ALA A 188 1.06 13.90 14.12
C ALA A 188 0.82 13.85 15.64
#